data_1c120cbae5e7abe6dcb43bbb662fbc5a
#
_entry.id   1c120cbae5e7abe6dcb43bbb662fbc5a
#
_cell.length_a   1.000
_cell.length_b   1.000
_cell.length_c   1.000
_cell.angle_alpha   90.00
_cell.angle_beta   90.00
_cell.angle_gamma   90.00
#
_symmetry.space_group_name_H-M   'P 1'
#
loop_
_entity.id
_entity.type
_entity.pdbx_description
1 polymer ?
#
loop_
_entity_poly.entity_id
_entity_poly.type
_entity_poly.pdbx_seq_one_letter_code
_entity_poly.pdbx_strand_id
1 'polypeptide(L)'
;MSVNHPEPLPDSEPLELSVAAVAAAMSDPSRVKILCALMDGRAWTATELSAVAGIAASTTSAHLNKLVANQLITCLSQGRHRYFRLAGQDIAQLLELMMGVSWRRVKPPETRTPLALRHARTCYDHLAGEMAVKIYAALLNKGWITADGAALTEEGAVFFRSIGLPPSGSVTRKQSCACLDWSERRFHLGGHAGALLLLYFERKAWIRRTPGFREVVFTGEGRRGLQALFNIDNK
;
A
#
# COMPACT_ATOMS: atom_id res chain seq x y z
N MET A 1 -34.91 -13.66 -1.70
CA MET A 1 -34.50 -12.27 -1.96
C MET A 1 -33.66 -12.30 -3.23
N SER A 2 -34.23 -11.88 -4.37
CA SER A 2 -33.52 -11.81 -5.65
C SER A 2 -32.49 -10.70 -5.60
N VAL A 3 -31.21 -11.04 -5.79
CA VAL A 3 -30.15 -10.07 -6.00
C VAL A 3 -30.35 -9.50 -7.40
N ASN A 4 -30.78 -8.25 -7.48
CA ASN A 4 -30.87 -7.50 -8.73
C ASN A 4 -29.44 -7.25 -9.22
N HIS A 5 -28.93 -8.03 -10.14
CA HIS A 5 -27.75 -7.69 -10.92
C HIS A 5 -28.14 -6.56 -11.88
N PRO A 6 -27.41 -5.45 -11.94
CA PRO A 6 -27.64 -4.45 -12.98
C PRO A 6 -27.48 -5.11 -14.35
N GLU A 7 -28.41 -4.86 -15.27
CA GLU A 7 -28.30 -5.32 -16.65
C GLU A 7 -26.97 -4.79 -17.26
N PRO A 8 -26.23 -5.64 -17.98
CA PRO A 8 -25.02 -5.22 -18.66
C PRO A 8 -25.36 -4.14 -19.70
N LEU A 9 -24.57 -3.07 -19.71
CA LEU A 9 -24.67 -2.05 -20.75
C LEU A 9 -24.47 -2.69 -22.13
N PRO A 10 -25.21 -2.30 -23.16
CA PRO A 10 -25.30 -3.02 -24.45
C PRO A 10 -23.99 -3.10 -25.26
N ASP A 11 -22.88 -2.46 -24.83
CA ASP A 11 -21.56 -2.51 -25.47
C ASP A 11 -20.42 -2.83 -24.47
N SER A 12 -20.70 -3.54 -23.37
CA SER A 12 -19.66 -3.91 -22.42
C SER A 12 -18.80 -5.06 -22.97
N GLU A 13 -17.48 -4.83 -22.99
CA GLU A 13 -16.51 -5.89 -23.31
C GLU A 13 -16.69 -7.09 -22.34
N PRO A 14 -16.60 -8.34 -22.83
CA PRO A 14 -16.68 -9.52 -21.98
C PRO A 14 -15.69 -9.44 -20.81
N LEU A 15 -16.14 -9.83 -19.61
CA LEU A 15 -15.36 -9.73 -18.37
C LEU A 15 -13.99 -10.41 -18.50
N GLU A 16 -13.94 -11.58 -19.12
CA GLU A 16 -12.71 -12.34 -19.34
C GLU A 16 -11.68 -11.59 -20.20
N LEU A 17 -12.13 -10.82 -21.19
CA LEU A 17 -11.24 -9.99 -22.03
C LEU A 17 -10.70 -8.80 -21.22
N SER A 18 -11.54 -8.14 -20.44
CA SER A 18 -11.12 -7.07 -19.54
C SER A 18 -10.12 -7.55 -18.49
N VAL A 19 -10.36 -8.72 -17.88
CA VAL A 19 -9.41 -9.33 -16.93
C VAL A 19 -8.08 -9.69 -17.61
N ALA A 20 -8.13 -10.25 -18.82
CA ALA A 20 -6.95 -10.58 -19.59
C ALA A 20 -6.14 -9.34 -19.99
N ALA A 21 -6.81 -8.23 -20.33
CA ALA A 21 -6.16 -6.95 -20.64
C ALA A 21 -5.40 -6.36 -19.44
N VAL A 22 -6.01 -6.38 -18.26
CA VAL A 22 -5.35 -5.98 -16.99
C VAL A 22 -4.13 -6.86 -16.71
N ALA A 23 -4.28 -8.19 -16.80
CA ALA A 23 -3.18 -9.13 -16.60
C ALA A 23 -2.03 -8.88 -17.59
N ALA A 24 -2.34 -8.68 -18.88
CA ALA A 24 -1.36 -8.37 -19.93
C ALA A 24 -0.67 -7.01 -19.69
N ALA A 25 -1.39 -6.02 -19.17
CA ALA A 25 -0.77 -4.74 -18.79
C ALA A 25 0.22 -4.90 -17.64
N MET A 26 0.00 -5.83 -16.71
CA MET A 26 0.86 -6.10 -15.56
C MET A 26 1.94 -7.16 -15.82
N SER A 27 1.99 -7.82 -16.99
CA SER A 27 2.92 -8.93 -17.27
C SER A 27 4.38 -8.52 -17.47
N ASP A 28 4.69 -7.23 -17.62
CA ASP A 28 6.04 -6.72 -17.88
C ASP A 28 6.71 -6.26 -16.57
N PRO A 29 7.96 -6.69 -16.28
CA PRO A 29 8.64 -6.33 -15.03
C PRO A 29 8.86 -4.83 -14.83
N SER A 30 9.06 -4.06 -15.92
CA SER A 30 9.26 -2.60 -15.82
C SER A 30 7.94 -1.90 -15.47
N ARG A 31 6.82 -2.35 -16.04
CA ARG A 31 5.50 -1.83 -15.67
C ARG A 31 5.16 -2.16 -14.22
N VAL A 32 5.49 -3.36 -13.75
CA VAL A 32 5.32 -3.71 -12.32
C VAL A 32 6.18 -2.81 -11.43
N LYS A 33 7.43 -2.50 -11.79
CA LYS A 33 8.27 -1.55 -11.03
C LYS A 33 7.63 -0.16 -10.97
N ILE A 34 7.09 0.33 -12.09
CA ILE A 34 6.39 1.62 -12.15
C ILE A 34 5.17 1.61 -11.20
N LEU A 35 4.32 0.60 -11.29
CA LEU A 35 3.14 0.46 -10.44
C LEU A 35 3.52 0.39 -8.95
N CYS A 36 4.56 -0.37 -8.60
CA CYS A 36 5.07 -0.43 -7.23
C CYS A 36 5.63 0.91 -6.73
N ALA A 37 6.27 1.71 -7.59
CA ALA A 37 6.73 3.05 -7.22
C ALA A 37 5.54 3.97 -6.90
N LEU A 38 4.47 3.88 -7.68
CA LEU A 38 3.26 4.70 -7.49
C LEU A 38 2.42 4.30 -6.26
N MET A 39 2.72 3.17 -5.61
CA MET A 39 2.04 2.75 -4.37
C MET A 39 2.29 3.69 -3.19
N ASP A 40 3.20 4.65 -3.30
CA ASP A 40 3.40 5.68 -2.28
C ASP A 40 2.28 6.73 -2.23
N GLY A 41 1.31 6.63 -3.15
CA GLY A 41 0.14 7.50 -3.22
C GLY A 41 0.38 8.88 -3.85
N ARG A 42 1.62 9.15 -4.31
CA ARG A 42 1.99 10.42 -4.96
C ARG A 42 1.89 10.35 -6.48
N ALA A 43 1.88 11.52 -7.09
CA ALA A 43 2.01 11.65 -8.52
C ALA A 43 3.48 11.83 -8.92
N TRP A 44 3.94 11.06 -9.90
CA TRP A 44 5.31 11.03 -10.39
C TRP A 44 5.38 11.44 -11.86
N THR A 45 6.48 12.08 -12.26
CA THR A 45 6.74 12.40 -13.66
C THR A 45 7.25 11.16 -14.42
N ALA A 46 7.14 11.18 -15.76
CA ALA A 46 7.67 10.10 -16.59
C ALA A 46 9.19 9.92 -16.42
N THR A 47 9.93 11.02 -16.19
CA THR A 47 11.39 10.97 -15.96
C THR A 47 11.74 10.23 -14.68
N GLU A 48 11.05 10.52 -13.60
CA GLU A 48 11.24 9.82 -12.30
C GLU A 48 10.91 8.33 -12.44
N LEU A 49 9.81 8.00 -13.12
CA LEU A 49 9.40 6.62 -13.35
C LEU A 49 10.36 5.86 -14.28
N SER A 50 10.96 6.55 -15.26
CA SER A 50 12.04 6.02 -16.10
C SER A 50 13.26 5.61 -15.26
N ALA A 51 13.69 6.49 -14.36
CA ALA A 51 14.81 6.23 -13.45
C ALA A 51 14.53 5.04 -12.52
N VAL A 52 13.34 4.97 -11.92
CA VAL A 52 12.94 3.86 -11.03
C VAL A 52 12.89 2.53 -11.78
N ALA A 53 12.30 2.52 -12.98
CA ALA A 53 12.19 1.30 -13.79
C ALA A 53 13.53 0.86 -14.40
N GLY A 54 14.49 1.79 -14.55
CA GLY A 54 15.79 1.55 -15.18
C GLY A 54 15.68 1.34 -16.70
N ILE A 55 14.78 2.06 -17.36
CA ILE A 55 14.49 1.95 -18.81
C ILE A 55 14.52 3.30 -19.51
N ALA A 56 14.66 3.30 -20.83
CA ALA A 56 14.69 4.52 -21.64
C ALA A 56 13.35 5.29 -21.57
N ALA A 57 13.41 6.61 -21.75
CA ALA A 57 12.24 7.49 -21.71
C ALA A 57 11.18 7.14 -22.76
N SER A 58 11.58 6.70 -23.96
CA SER A 58 10.66 6.24 -25.01
C SER A 58 9.89 5.00 -24.58
N THR A 59 10.58 4.01 -24.01
CA THR A 59 10.00 2.78 -23.47
C THR A 59 9.07 3.09 -22.30
N THR A 60 9.49 4.01 -21.41
CA THR A 60 8.65 4.47 -20.28
C THR A 60 7.35 5.07 -20.80
N SER A 61 7.42 5.93 -21.81
CA SER A 61 6.22 6.54 -22.41
C SER A 61 5.25 5.50 -22.98
N ALA A 62 5.76 4.48 -23.66
CA ALA A 62 4.94 3.38 -24.17
C ALA A 62 4.29 2.58 -23.03
N HIS A 63 5.03 2.29 -21.97
CA HIS A 63 4.51 1.60 -20.79
C HIS A 63 3.45 2.42 -20.05
N LEU A 64 3.69 3.72 -19.84
CA LEU A 64 2.71 4.61 -19.20
C LEU A 64 1.41 4.71 -20.01
N ASN A 65 1.50 4.83 -21.34
CA ASN A 65 0.32 4.85 -22.20
C ASN A 65 -0.47 3.54 -22.08
N LYS A 66 0.21 2.38 -22.05
CA LYS A 66 -0.45 1.08 -21.86
C LYS A 66 -1.13 0.96 -20.50
N LEU A 67 -0.50 1.45 -19.45
CA LEU A 67 -1.08 1.45 -18.09
C LEU A 67 -2.28 2.40 -17.98
N VAL A 68 -2.24 3.57 -18.62
CA VAL A 68 -3.35 4.52 -18.68
C VAL A 68 -4.53 3.92 -19.46
N ALA A 69 -4.28 3.32 -20.63
CA ALA A 69 -5.30 2.71 -21.46
C ALA A 69 -6.05 1.57 -20.74
N ASN A 70 -5.36 0.86 -19.83
CA ASN A 70 -5.96 -0.19 -19.00
C ASN A 70 -6.43 0.32 -17.63
N GLN A 71 -6.55 1.63 -17.43
CA GLN A 71 -7.07 2.26 -16.22
C GLN A 71 -6.33 1.87 -14.92
N LEU A 72 -5.08 1.41 -15.02
CA LEU A 72 -4.25 1.09 -13.86
C LEU A 72 -3.61 2.33 -13.23
N ILE A 73 -3.36 3.35 -14.04
CA ILE A 73 -2.85 4.64 -13.61
C ILE A 73 -3.64 5.77 -14.28
N THR A 74 -3.65 6.94 -13.63
CA THR A 74 -4.17 8.19 -14.21
C THR A 74 -3.04 9.13 -14.53
N CYS A 75 -3.26 9.99 -15.54
CA CYS A 75 -2.35 11.05 -15.93
C CYS A 75 -2.99 12.40 -15.69
N LEU A 76 -2.31 13.27 -14.93
CA LEU A 76 -2.68 14.68 -14.75
C LEU A 76 -1.67 15.55 -15.47
N SER A 77 -2.14 16.45 -16.33
CA SER A 77 -1.31 17.45 -17.00
C SER A 77 -1.36 18.78 -16.22
N GLN A 78 -0.18 19.32 -15.91
CA GLN A 78 -0.04 20.63 -15.26
C GLN A 78 1.02 21.45 -16.02
N GLY A 79 0.58 22.40 -16.80
CA GLY A 79 1.44 23.12 -17.73
C GLY A 79 2.10 22.18 -18.72
N ARG A 80 3.44 22.19 -18.79
CA ARG A 80 4.23 21.28 -19.65
C ARG A 80 4.54 19.93 -19.01
N HIS A 81 4.12 19.69 -17.76
CA HIS A 81 4.44 18.49 -17.01
C HIS A 81 3.27 17.53 -16.97
N ARG A 82 3.57 16.24 -17.10
CA ARG A 82 2.61 15.14 -16.93
C ARG A 82 2.98 14.35 -15.69
N TYR A 83 2.00 14.15 -14.82
CA TYR A 83 2.14 13.42 -13.56
C TYR A 83 1.26 12.18 -13.61
N PHE A 84 1.78 11.08 -13.14
CA PHE A 84 1.12 9.78 -13.12
C PHE A 84 0.95 9.31 -11.68
N ARG A 85 -0.20 8.72 -11.37
CA ARG A 85 -0.52 8.09 -10.09
C ARG A 85 -1.36 6.85 -10.30
N LEU A 86 -1.46 5.96 -9.30
CA LEU A 86 -2.42 4.85 -9.36
C LEU A 86 -3.84 5.39 -9.59
N ALA A 87 -4.62 4.68 -10.40
CA ALA A 87 -5.97 5.10 -10.74
C ALA A 87 -6.91 5.05 -9.53
N GLY A 88 -6.70 4.09 -8.63
CA GLY A 88 -7.51 3.93 -7.43
C GLY A 88 -6.85 3.05 -6.38
N GLN A 89 -7.53 2.94 -5.25
CA GLN A 89 -7.10 2.12 -4.12
C GLN A 89 -7.25 0.62 -4.40
N ASP A 90 -8.21 0.25 -5.24
CA ASP A 90 -8.43 -1.09 -5.74
C ASP A 90 -7.20 -1.63 -6.49
N ILE A 91 -6.53 -0.78 -7.29
CA ILE A 91 -5.29 -1.14 -7.97
C ILE A 91 -4.14 -1.38 -6.98
N ALA A 92 -4.04 -0.55 -5.93
CA ALA A 92 -3.06 -0.77 -4.88
C ALA A 92 -3.30 -2.10 -4.15
N GLN A 93 -4.56 -2.42 -3.83
CA GLN A 93 -4.94 -3.69 -3.21
C GLN A 93 -4.63 -4.89 -4.11
N LEU A 94 -4.91 -4.78 -5.41
CA LEU A 94 -4.55 -5.81 -6.38
C LEU A 94 -3.04 -6.08 -6.40
N LEU A 95 -2.23 -5.02 -6.42
CA LEU A 95 -0.76 -5.14 -6.37
C LEU A 95 -0.29 -5.82 -5.08
N GLU A 96 -0.85 -5.46 -3.93
CA GLU A 96 -0.54 -6.09 -2.64
C GLU A 96 -0.87 -7.59 -2.65
N LEU A 97 -2.04 -7.98 -3.20
CA LEU A 97 -2.44 -9.37 -3.35
C LEU A 97 -1.50 -10.14 -4.27
N MET A 98 -1.15 -9.56 -5.43
CA MET A 98 -0.20 -10.16 -6.37
C MET A 98 1.18 -10.33 -5.75
N MET A 99 1.67 -9.35 -5.00
CA MET A 99 2.91 -9.46 -4.23
C MET A 99 2.83 -10.62 -3.25
N GLY A 100 1.74 -10.75 -2.47
CA GLY A 100 1.52 -11.84 -1.53
C GLY A 100 1.58 -13.23 -2.17
N VAL A 101 0.97 -13.40 -3.35
CA VAL A 101 1.02 -14.67 -4.12
C VAL A 101 2.42 -14.92 -4.69
N SER A 102 3.08 -13.88 -5.19
CA SER A 102 4.40 -14.01 -5.84
C SER A 102 5.50 -14.40 -4.88
N TRP A 103 5.43 -13.98 -3.61
CA TRP A 103 6.42 -14.30 -2.58
C TRP A 103 6.59 -15.80 -2.31
N ARG A 104 5.57 -16.60 -2.54
CA ARG A 104 5.65 -18.06 -2.38
C ARG A 104 6.59 -18.71 -3.40
N ARG A 105 6.96 -18.01 -4.46
CA ARG A 105 7.72 -18.53 -5.62
C ARG A 105 9.13 -17.94 -5.74
N VAL A 106 9.49 -16.94 -4.94
CA VAL A 106 10.75 -16.21 -5.09
C VAL A 106 11.72 -16.60 -3.98
N LYS A 107 12.94 -17.03 -4.34
CA LYS A 107 14.06 -17.07 -3.39
C LYS A 107 14.30 -15.64 -2.87
N PRO A 108 14.58 -15.46 -1.56
CA PRO A 108 14.86 -14.14 -1.02
C PRO A 108 16.00 -13.48 -1.80
N PRO A 109 15.78 -12.37 -2.51
CA PRO A 109 16.91 -11.61 -3.01
C PRO A 109 17.70 -11.08 -1.82
N GLU A 110 19.04 -11.07 -1.94
CA GLU A 110 19.85 -10.26 -1.03
C GLU A 110 19.37 -8.81 -1.15
N THR A 111 18.79 -8.28 -0.07
CA THR A 111 18.13 -6.99 -0.13
C THR A 111 19.19 -5.89 -0.14
N ARG A 112 19.40 -5.25 -1.27
CA ARG A 112 20.12 -3.98 -1.39
C ARG A 112 19.29 -2.79 -0.92
N THR A 113 18.19 -3.04 -0.21
CA THR A 113 17.30 -2.00 0.29
C THR A 113 18.00 -1.20 1.36
N PRO A 114 18.05 0.14 1.27
CA PRO A 114 18.58 0.99 2.32
C PRO A 114 17.97 0.67 3.68
N LEU A 115 18.78 0.62 4.73
CA LEU A 115 18.34 0.28 6.09
C LEU A 115 17.19 1.15 6.57
N ALA A 116 17.19 2.43 6.22
CA ALA A 116 16.13 3.37 6.55
C ALA A 116 14.77 2.91 6.00
N LEU A 117 14.72 2.48 4.74
CA LEU A 117 13.49 1.94 4.11
C LEU A 117 13.07 0.58 4.66
N ARG A 118 14.02 -0.22 5.15
CA ARG A 118 13.71 -1.47 5.84
C ARG A 118 13.12 -1.21 7.21
N HIS A 119 13.66 -0.24 7.93
CA HIS A 119 13.22 0.11 9.27
C HIS A 119 11.77 0.59 9.29
N ALA A 120 11.46 1.63 8.51
CA ALA A 120 10.09 2.13 8.37
C ALA A 120 9.89 2.87 7.05
N ARG A 121 8.77 2.59 6.39
CA ARG A 121 8.34 3.22 5.14
C ARG A 121 6.83 3.23 5.03
N THR A 122 6.30 3.92 4.04
CA THR A 122 4.90 3.78 3.65
C THR A 122 4.73 2.67 2.62
N CYS A 123 3.66 1.89 2.78
CA CYS A 123 3.10 0.99 1.78
C CYS A 123 1.74 1.56 1.40
N TYR A 124 1.67 2.23 0.25
CA TYR A 124 0.53 3.04 -0.16
C TYR A 124 0.13 4.07 0.91
N ASP A 125 -0.87 3.79 1.76
CA ASP A 125 -1.41 4.71 2.76
C ASP A 125 -1.28 4.21 4.21
N HIS A 126 -0.50 3.17 4.44
CA HIS A 126 -0.24 2.60 5.76
C HIS A 126 1.26 2.36 5.98
N LEU A 127 1.63 2.13 7.23
CA LEU A 127 3.03 1.93 7.62
C LEU A 127 3.50 0.52 7.23
N ALA A 128 4.75 0.40 6.76
CA ALA A 128 5.44 -0.83 6.42
C ALA A 128 6.89 -0.84 6.95
N GLY A 129 7.56 -1.95 6.79
CA GLY A 129 8.91 -2.19 7.30
C GLY A 129 8.92 -2.84 8.69
N GLU A 130 10.10 -2.97 9.26
CA GLU A 130 10.34 -3.64 10.54
C GLU A 130 9.40 -3.13 11.65
N MET A 131 9.25 -1.81 11.77
CA MET A 131 8.41 -1.21 12.79
C MET A 131 6.93 -1.54 12.61
N ALA A 132 6.43 -1.56 11.39
CA ALA A 132 5.05 -1.93 11.11
C ALA A 132 4.78 -3.42 11.40
N VAL A 133 5.75 -4.28 11.11
CA VAL A 133 5.69 -5.71 11.47
C VAL A 133 5.66 -5.90 12.98
N LYS A 134 6.47 -5.15 13.75
CA LYS A 134 6.45 -5.18 15.22
C LYS A 134 5.09 -4.71 15.77
N ILE A 135 4.53 -3.63 15.21
CA ILE A 135 3.20 -3.13 15.60
C ILE A 135 2.13 -4.19 15.31
N TYR A 136 2.16 -4.81 14.13
CA TYR A 136 1.21 -5.88 13.77
C TYR A 136 1.28 -7.07 14.73
N ALA A 137 2.49 -7.51 15.07
CA ALA A 137 2.70 -8.57 16.05
C ALA A 137 2.16 -8.18 17.44
N ALA A 138 2.34 -6.93 17.86
CA ALA A 138 1.80 -6.43 19.12
C ALA A 138 0.27 -6.40 19.11
N LEU A 139 -0.36 -6.01 17.99
CA LEU A 139 -1.81 -6.04 17.84
C LEU A 139 -2.38 -7.46 17.92
N LEU A 140 -1.70 -8.44 17.29
CA LEU A 140 -2.06 -9.86 17.41
C LEU A 140 -1.92 -10.37 18.84
N ASN A 141 -0.78 -10.11 19.48
CA ASN A 141 -0.49 -10.57 20.84
C ASN A 141 -1.47 -9.99 21.89
N LYS A 142 -1.97 -8.79 21.65
CA LYS A 142 -2.99 -8.13 22.48
C LYS A 142 -4.42 -8.57 22.15
N GLY A 143 -4.60 -9.41 21.13
CA GLY A 143 -5.90 -9.83 20.64
C GLY A 143 -6.73 -8.69 20.03
N TRP A 144 -6.10 -7.61 19.52
CA TRP A 144 -6.80 -6.46 18.96
C TRP A 144 -7.15 -6.61 17.49
N ILE A 145 -6.56 -7.59 16.82
CA ILE A 145 -6.92 -8.03 15.47
C ILE A 145 -7.15 -9.53 15.47
N THR A 146 -7.97 -10.01 14.54
CA THR A 146 -8.19 -11.45 14.33
C THR A 146 -6.92 -12.16 13.92
N ALA A 147 -6.81 -13.46 14.15
CA ALA A 147 -5.60 -14.24 13.86
C ALA A 147 -5.15 -14.18 12.38
N ASP A 148 -6.09 -13.99 11.46
CA ASP A 148 -5.85 -13.79 10.03
C ASP A 148 -5.58 -12.31 9.66
N GLY A 149 -5.70 -11.39 10.62
CA GLY A 149 -5.54 -9.95 10.43
C GLY A 149 -6.64 -9.28 9.60
N ALA A 150 -7.74 -9.99 9.33
CA ALA A 150 -8.80 -9.51 8.44
C ALA A 150 -9.74 -8.48 9.09
N ALA A 151 -9.82 -8.47 10.43
CA ALA A 151 -10.70 -7.58 11.18
C ALA A 151 -10.06 -7.11 12.50
N LEU A 152 -10.57 -6.02 13.04
CA LEU A 152 -10.40 -5.66 14.45
C LEU A 152 -11.33 -6.52 15.30
N THR A 153 -10.85 -6.97 16.45
CA THR A 153 -11.71 -7.54 17.50
C THR A 153 -12.48 -6.43 18.20
N GLU A 154 -13.38 -6.78 19.11
CA GLU A 154 -14.10 -5.78 19.91
C GLU A 154 -13.12 -4.99 20.80
N GLU A 155 -12.16 -5.67 21.43
CA GLU A 155 -11.08 -5.05 22.20
C GLU A 155 -10.22 -4.13 21.34
N GLY A 156 -9.90 -4.56 20.12
CA GLY A 156 -9.20 -3.73 19.13
C GLY A 156 -9.99 -2.49 18.76
N ALA A 157 -11.29 -2.62 18.52
CA ALA A 157 -12.15 -1.48 18.24
C ALA A 157 -12.25 -0.51 19.42
N VAL A 158 -12.28 -1.01 20.67
CA VAL A 158 -12.20 -0.19 21.90
C VAL A 158 -10.86 0.55 21.94
N PHE A 159 -9.74 -0.14 21.71
CA PHE A 159 -8.43 0.49 21.67
C PHE A 159 -8.36 1.60 20.62
N PHE A 160 -8.79 1.34 19.38
CA PHE A 160 -8.77 2.37 18.34
C PHE A 160 -9.62 3.57 18.70
N ARG A 161 -10.81 3.37 19.28
CA ARG A 161 -11.63 4.48 19.80
C ARG A 161 -10.93 5.27 20.92
N SER A 162 -10.25 4.58 21.82
CA SER A 162 -9.55 5.23 22.95
C SER A 162 -8.43 6.17 22.54
N ILE A 163 -7.80 5.90 21.39
CA ILE A 163 -6.78 6.79 20.81
C ILE A 163 -7.35 7.80 19.78
N GLY A 164 -8.69 7.91 19.71
CA GLY A 164 -9.36 8.86 18.84
C GLY A 164 -9.45 8.43 17.37
N LEU A 165 -9.39 7.13 17.11
CA LEU A 165 -9.50 6.54 15.77
C LEU A 165 -10.74 5.63 15.69
N PRO A 166 -11.96 6.18 15.54
CA PRO A 166 -13.15 5.34 15.43
C PRO A 166 -13.03 4.45 14.18
N PRO A 167 -13.22 3.14 14.30
CA PRO A 167 -13.12 2.20 13.18
C PRO A 167 -14.37 2.22 12.28
N SER A 168 -14.93 3.42 12.04
CA SER A 168 -16.06 3.61 11.13
C SER A 168 -15.58 3.45 9.69
N GLY A 169 -15.81 2.26 9.12
CA GLY A 169 -15.32 1.92 7.79
C GLY A 169 -16.14 2.55 6.67
N SER A 170 -15.46 2.90 5.58
CA SER A 170 -16.09 3.03 4.26
C SER A 170 -16.67 1.68 3.85
N VAL A 171 -17.86 1.69 3.26
CA VAL A 171 -18.54 0.47 2.77
C VAL A 171 -17.71 -0.30 1.74
N THR A 172 -16.75 0.35 1.10
CA THR A 172 -15.93 -0.18 0.00
C THR A 172 -14.54 -0.66 0.41
N ARG A 173 -14.06 -0.36 1.63
CA ARG A 173 -12.70 -0.70 2.08
C ARG A 173 -12.71 -1.73 3.20
N LYS A 174 -11.81 -2.73 3.11
CA LYS A 174 -11.58 -3.67 4.22
C LYS A 174 -11.19 -2.90 5.47
N GLN A 175 -11.80 -3.26 6.60
CA GLN A 175 -11.52 -2.63 7.89
C GLN A 175 -10.06 -2.86 8.31
N SER A 176 -9.58 -4.06 8.09
CA SER A 176 -8.20 -4.48 8.35
C SER A 176 -7.78 -5.52 7.31
N CYS A 177 -6.50 -5.63 7.04
CA CYS A 177 -5.94 -6.74 6.28
C CYS A 177 -4.47 -6.97 6.65
N ALA A 178 -4.06 -8.23 6.59
CA ALA A 178 -2.67 -8.63 6.69
C ALA A 178 -1.97 -8.32 5.34
N CYS A 179 -1.18 -7.26 5.31
CA CYS A 179 -0.37 -6.89 4.15
C CYS A 179 1.04 -7.45 4.30
N LEU A 180 1.51 -8.23 3.32
CA LEU A 180 2.83 -8.85 3.40
C LEU A 180 3.94 -7.84 3.14
N ASP A 181 4.82 -7.64 4.12
CA ASP A 181 6.00 -6.81 3.98
C ASP A 181 7.05 -7.46 3.07
N TRP A 182 7.41 -6.79 1.99
CA TRP A 182 8.35 -7.35 1.02
C TRP A 182 9.80 -7.43 1.54
N SER A 183 10.20 -6.59 2.52
CA SER A 183 11.54 -6.62 3.11
C SER A 183 11.63 -7.56 4.31
N GLU A 184 10.60 -7.55 5.15
CA GLU A 184 10.58 -8.32 6.40
C GLU A 184 9.98 -9.71 6.24
N ARG A 185 9.21 -9.96 5.16
CA ARG A 185 8.52 -11.22 4.85
C ARG A 185 7.58 -11.69 5.95
N ARG A 186 7.05 -10.73 6.66
CA ARG A 186 6.07 -10.85 7.73
C ARG A 186 4.95 -9.85 7.46
N PHE A 187 3.82 -10.07 8.06
CA PHE A 187 2.68 -9.17 7.86
C PHE A 187 2.80 -7.88 8.65
N HIS A 188 2.27 -6.81 8.07
CA HIS A 188 1.98 -5.54 8.71
C HIS A 188 0.52 -5.17 8.47
N LEU A 189 0.01 -4.18 9.23
CA LEU A 189 -1.41 -3.81 9.21
C LEU A 189 -1.70 -2.93 8.00
N GLY A 190 -2.51 -3.44 7.09
CA GLY A 190 -3.14 -2.70 6.00
C GLY A 190 -4.62 -2.39 6.26
N GLY A 191 -5.34 -2.00 5.22
CA GLY A 191 -6.75 -1.65 5.30
C GLY A 191 -7.00 -0.30 5.96
N HIS A 192 -8.26 -0.04 6.36
CA HIS A 192 -8.65 1.22 7.00
C HIS A 192 -7.92 1.45 8.32
N ALA A 193 -7.78 0.41 9.14
CA ALA A 193 -7.08 0.48 10.42
C ALA A 193 -5.59 0.85 10.25
N GLY A 194 -4.91 0.30 9.24
CA GLY A 194 -3.52 0.66 8.92
C GLY A 194 -3.37 2.12 8.54
N ALA A 195 -4.28 2.64 7.70
CA ALA A 195 -4.29 4.04 7.30
C ALA A 195 -4.58 4.98 8.49
N LEU A 196 -5.53 4.60 9.36
CA LEU A 196 -5.82 5.36 10.57
C LEU A 196 -4.61 5.45 11.51
N LEU A 197 -3.87 4.36 11.71
CA LEU A 197 -2.67 4.37 12.53
C LEU A 197 -1.58 5.27 11.93
N LEU A 198 -1.34 5.21 10.63
CA LEU A 198 -0.39 6.11 9.98
C LEU A 198 -0.76 7.58 10.21
N LEU A 199 -2.03 7.93 9.97
CA LEU A 199 -2.56 9.27 10.20
C LEU A 199 -2.43 9.71 11.68
N TYR A 200 -2.67 8.80 12.62
CA TYR A 200 -2.50 9.07 14.04
C TYR A 200 -1.04 9.39 14.38
N PHE A 201 -0.09 8.60 13.87
CA PHE A 201 1.34 8.86 14.12
C PHE A 201 1.79 10.18 13.50
N GLU A 202 1.26 10.55 12.34
CA GLU A 202 1.52 11.86 11.73
C GLU A 202 0.95 13.01 12.59
N ARG A 203 -0.32 12.92 13.00
CA ARG A 203 -0.99 13.94 13.84
C ARG A 203 -0.34 14.13 15.21
N LYS A 204 0.21 13.05 15.79
CA LYS A 204 0.95 13.08 17.05
C LYS A 204 2.41 13.51 16.87
N ALA A 205 2.85 13.83 15.66
CA ALA A 205 4.25 14.09 15.33
C ALA A 205 5.21 12.95 15.77
N TRP A 206 4.70 11.72 15.86
CA TRP A 206 5.49 10.53 16.17
C TRP A 206 6.37 10.09 15.04
N ILE A 207 5.98 10.44 13.82
CA ILE A 207 6.74 10.17 12.62
C ILE A 207 6.95 11.44 11.80
N ARG A 208 8.02 11.42 11.01
CA ARG A 208 8.28 12.39 9.95
C ARG A 208 8.42 11.66 8.63
N ARG A 209 7.83 12.21 7.58
CA ARG A 209 7.98 11.73 6.21
C ARG A 209 8.85 12.71 5.44
N THR A 210 9.80 12.21 4.69
CA THR A 210 10.56 13.02 3.74
C THR A 210 9.71 13.21 2.49
N PRO A 211 9.34 14.45 2.11
CA PRO A 211 8.61 14.70 0.87
C PRO A 211 9.39 14.10 -0.32
N GLY A 212 8.70 13.37 -1.17
CA GLY A 212 9.35 12.71 -2.30
C GLY A 212 9.84 11.29 -2.02
N PHE A 213 9.83 10.81 -0.77
CA PHE A 213 10.36 9.49 -0.41
C PHE A 213 9.34 8.69 0.41
N ARG A 214 9.47 7.37 0.34
CA ARG A 214 8.62 6.45 1.14
C ARG A 214 9.14 6.28 2.57
N GLU A 215 10.33 6.74 2.85
CA GLU A 215 10.94 6.62 4.17
C GLU A 215 10.12 7.32 5.24
N VAL A 216 10.02 6.65 6.39
CA VAL A 216 9.36 7.15 7.60
C VAL A 216 10.38 7.11 8.74
N VAL A 217 10.55 8.24 9.41
CA VAL A 217 11.47 8.37 10.56
C VAL A 217 10.66 8.56 11.84
N PHE A 218 10.84 7.68 12.83
CA PHE A 218 10.22 7.83 14.14
C PHE A 218 10.96 8.89 14.97
N THR A 219 10.20 9.83 15.55
CA THR A 219 10.70 10.84 16.48
C THR A 219 10.97 10.23 17.86
N GLY A 220 11.64 10.99 18.74
CA GLY A 220 11.80 10.58 20.14
C GLY A 220 10.46 10.37 20.86
N GLU A 221 9.46 11.22 20.58
CA GLU A 221 8.10 11.05 21.08
C GLU A 221 7.42 9.83 20.49
N GLY A 222 7.62 9.58 19.19
CA GLY A 222 7.09 8.39 18.53
C GLY A 222 7.64 7.10 19.15
N ARG A 223 8.93 7.05 19.44
CA ARG A 223 9.54 5.90 20.13
C ARG A 223 8.92 5.67 21.52
N ARG A 224 8.77 6.72 22.32
CA ARG A 224 8.09 6.62 23.63
C ARG A 224 6.63 6.17 23.49
N GLY A 225 5.91 6.71 22.49
CA GLY A 225 4.54 6.33 22.22
C GLY A 225 4.39 4.87 21.79
N LEU A 226 5.29 4.37 20.94
CA LEU A 226 5.31 2.95 20.54
C LEU A 226 5.57 2.02 21.71
N GLN A 227 6.51 2.41 22.60
CA GLN A 227 6.76 1.67 23.83
C GLN A 227 5.51 1.64 24.73
N ALA A 228 4.86 2.79 24.93
CA ALA A 228 3.69 2.89 25.79
C ALA A 228 2.47 2.12 25.24
N LEU A 229 2.18 2.21 23.94
CA LEU A 229 0.99 1.60 23.35
C LEU A 229 1.19 0.12 22.98
N PHE A 230 2.37 -0.24 22.46
CA PHE A 230 2.61 -1.54 21.85
C PHE A 230 3.70 -2.37 22.55
N ASN A 231 4.36 -1.81 23.56
CA ASN A 231 5.52 -2.41 24.23
C ASN A 231 6.68 -2.75 23.26
N ILE A 232 6.95 -1.86 22.32
CA ILE A 232 7.99 -2.02 21.31
C ILE A 232 9.21 -1.22 21.72
N ASP A 233 10.31 -1.92 22.02
CA ASP A 233 11.62 -1.31 22.22
C ASP A 233 12.24 -0.91 20.88
N ASN A 234 12.67 0.32 20.82
CA ASN A 234 13.28 0.94 19.64
C ASN A 234 14.74 1.27 19.98
N LYS A 235 15.55 0.20 20.08
CA LYS A 235 17.01 0.36 20.17
C LYS A 235 17.60 0.61 18.80
#